data_00d0fa561ea46a285f5174805c499586
#
_entry.id   00d0fa561ea46a285f5174805c499586
#
_cell.length_a   1.000
_cell.length_b   1.000
_cell.length_c   1.000
_cell.angle_alpha   90.00
_cell.angle_beta   90.00
_cell.angle_gamma   90.00
#
_symmetry.space_group_name_H-M   'P 1'
#
loop_
_entity.id
_entity.type
_entity.pdbx_description
1 polymer ?
#
loop_
_entity_poly.entity_id
_entity_poly.type
_entity_poly.pdbx_seq_one_letter_code
_entity_poly.pdbx_strand_id
1 'polypeptide(L)'
;MMSRQFHKIFQDHKEMSVRYDPKQAAIWTYFKSSTRPCFTPAILKESLSIQHAIINYFKTDAKKPYPVRYIVMASQAPGVFNLGGDLNLFINLIAEQNRDQLLAYATSCIDICYLNAVALNLPVTTISLVEGSALGGGLESAMSSNVLIAEEHAKMGVPEIRFNLFPGMGAYSFIARKAGMSAAEEVLRNGKIYSAREMYDLKIVDTLAESGKGYAAVNDIIKKHDRAANGMQAIQKVRQFYNPITYQELLGITKIWVEAALRLTDKDIRVMQKIVAAQNRGTFDSHDSEGKIHMVRTKQDRRFDKSNVSFPLVGSSGDTIPNDRRKIDRRGFDT
;
A
#
# COMPACT_ATOMS: atom_id res chain seq x y z
N MET A 1 -13.32 34.22 2.76
CA MET A 1 -13.25 33.45 1.49
C MET A 1 -11.93 32.72 1.44
N MET A 2 -11.93 31.41 1.18
CA MET A 2 -10.70 30.64 0.95
C MET A 2 -10.10 31.06 -0.40
N SER A 3 -8.78 31.09 -0.46
CA SER A 3 -8.06 31.62 -1.61
C SER A 3 -8.12 30.73 -2.85
N ARG A 4 -7.75 31.30 -4.01
CA ARG A 4 -7.60 30.53 -5.26
C ARG A 4 -6.59 29.38 -5.13
N GLN A 5 -5.53 29.54 -4.32
CA GLN A 5 -4.54 28.52 -4.10
C GLN A 5 -5.09 27.38 -3.24
N PHE A 6 -5.94 27.69 -2.24
CA PHE A 6 -6.63 26.67 -1.48
C PHE A 6 -7.54 25.80 -2.36
N HIS A 7 -8.27 26.43 -3.31
CA HIS A 7 -9.14 25.69 -4.23
C HIS A 7 -8.37 24.76 -5.20
N LYS A 8 -7.11 25.08 -5.51
CA LYS A 8 -6.28 24.19 -6.35
C LYS A 8 -6.00 22.82 -5.72
N ILE A 9 -6.05 22.73 -4.38
CA ILE A 9 -5.89 21.44 -3.69
C ILE A 9 -7.02 20.46 -4.04
N PHE A 10 -8.21 21.00 -4.35
CA PHE A 10 -9.44 20.25 -4.60
C PHE A 10 -9.78 20.13 -6.09
N GLN A 11 -8.77 20.22 -6.97
CA GLN A 11 -8.98 19.98 -8.39
C GLN A 11 -9.50 18.58 -8.61
N ASP A 12 -10.19 18.38 -9.74
CA ASP A 12 -10.68 17.06 -10.10
C ASP A 12 -9.50 16.14 -10.48
N HIS A 13 -9.30 15.11 -9.68
CA HIS A 13 -8.30 14.07 -9.87
C HIS A 13 -9.00 12.79 -10.34
N LYS A 14 -8.38 12.02 -11.24
CA LYS A 14 -8.97 10.77 -11.77
C LYS A 14 -8.91 9.64 -10.75
N GLU A 15 -7.75 9.49 -10.12
CA GLU A 15 -7.41 8.37 -9.23
C GLU A 15 -7.61 8.70 -7.75
N MET A 16 -7.52 9.98 -7.40
CA MET A 16 -7.62 10.47 -6.03
C MET A 16 -8.86 11.33 -5.84
N SER A 17 -9.38 11.39 -4.61
CA SER A 17 -10.34 12.43 -4.21
C SER A 17 -9.82 13.19 -2.99
N VAL A 18 -10.15 14.47 -2.91
CA VAL A 18 -9.67 15.36 -1.86
C VAL A 18 -10.86 16.13 -1.26
N ARG A 19 -10.95 16.14 0.06
CA ARG A 19 -12.00 16.86 0.80
C ARG A 19 -11.40 17.63 1.96
N TYR A 20 -11.91 18.84 2.21
CA TYR A 20 -11.59 19.60 3.42
C TYR A 20 -12.70 19.45 4.44
N ASP A 21 -12.32 19.14 5.68
CA ASP A 21 -13.20 19.19 6.84
C ASP A 21 -12.81 20.39 7.73
N PRO A 22 -13.62 21.47 7.73
CA PRO A 22 -13.31 22.67 8.51
C PRO A 22 -13.42 22.46 10.02
N LYS A 23 -14.22 21.49 10.48
CA LYS A 23 -14.37 21.18 11.90
C LYS A 23 -13.11 20.53 12.47
N GLN A 24 -12.46 19.71 11.67
CA GLN A 24 -11.22 19.02 12.01
C GLN A 24 -9.98 19.83 11.61
N ALA A 25 -10.12 20.91 10.82
CA ALA A 25 -9.02 21.58 10.13
C ALA A 25 -8.15 20.59 9.34
N ALA A 26 -8.79 19.62 8.68
CA ALA A 26 -8.16 18.47 8.03
C ALA A 26 -8.44 18.44 6.53
N ILE A 27 -7.39 18.15 5.73
CA ILE A 27 -7.52 17.74 4.35
C ILE A 27 -7.52 16.21 4.34
N TRP A 28 -8.58 15.62 3.82
CA TRP A 28 -8.71 14.20 3.58
C TRP A 28 -8.39 13.89 2.12
N THR A 29 -7.49 12.95 1.90
CA THR A 29 -7.14 12.42 0.58
C THR A 29 -7.51 10.94 0.54
N TYR A 30 -8.13 10.50 -0.56
CA TYR A 30 -8.58 9.12 -0.70
C TYR A 30 -8.11 8.52 -2.02
N PHE A 31 -7.68 7.27 -2.00
CA PHE A 31 -7.64 6.43 -3.20
C PHE A 31 -9.08 6.14 -3.61
N LYS A 32 -9.46 6.44 -4.86
CA LYS A 32 -10.82 6.21 -5.34
C LYS A 32 -11.11 4.71 -5.51
N SER A 33 -12.36 4.30 -5.25
CA SER A 33 -12.81 2.90 -5.43
C SER A 33 -12.83 2.45 -6.89
N SER A 34 -12.88 3.38 -7.84
CA SER A 34 -12.90 3.11 -9.28
C SER A 34 -11.52 2.79 -9.87
N THR A 35 -10.46 2.88 -9.07
CA THR A 35 -9.09 2.70 -9.53
C THR A 35 -8.51 1.36 -9.09
N ARG A 36 -7.44 0.91 -9.77
CA ARG A 36 -6.66 -0.22 -9.25
C ARG A 36 -6.06 0.18 -7.90
N PRO A 37 -6.23 -0.61 -6.85
CA PRO A 37 -5.78 -0.25 -5.51
C PRO A 37 -4.27 -0.48 -5.33
N CYS A 38 -3.45 0.03 -6.24
CA CYS A 38 -1.98 -0.01 -6.21
C CYS A 38 -1.41 1.31 -6.69
N PHE A 39 -0.12 1.58 -6.43
CA PHE A 39 0.53 2.80 -6.86
C PHE A 39 0.81 2.80 -8.38
N THR A 40 -0.21 3.11 -9.17
CA THR A 40 -0.03 3.40 -10.60
C THR A 40 0.74 4.71 -10.79
N PRO A 41 1.42 4.91 -11.93
CA PRO A 41 2.04 6.21 -12.23
C PRO A 41 1.06 7.39 -12.13
N ALA A 42 -0.22 7.17 -12.43
CA ALA A 42 -1.27 8.18 -12.31
C ALA A 42 -1.53 8.56 -10.84
N ILE A 43 -1.73 7.57 -9.95
CA ILE A 43 -1.89 7.80 -8.50
C ILE A 43 -0.68 8.54 -7.92
N LEU A 44 0.55 8.13 -8.28
CA LEU A 44 1.77 8.79 -7.80
C LEU A 44 1.82 10.25 -8.22
N LYS A 45 1.54 10.53 -9.50
CA LYS A 45 1.51 11.89 -10.05
C LYS A 45 0.45 12.75 -9.35
N GLU A 46 -0.75 12.24 -9.15
CA GLU A 46 -1.83 12.98 -8.47
C GLU A 46 -1.53 13.20 -6.99
N SER A 47 -1.03 12.19 -6.29
CA SER A 47 -0.62 12.31 -4.87
C SER A 47 0.44 13.39 -4.69
N LEU A 48 1.49 13.39 -5.51
CA LEU A 48 2.54 14.40 -5.47
C LEU A 48 2.00 15.80 -5.83
N SER A 49 1.10 15.90 -6.82
CA SER A 49 0.44 17.15 -7.18
C SER A 49 -0.36 17.74 -6.03
N ILE A 50 -1.11 16.91 -5.30
CA ILE A 50 -1.88 17.31 -4.11
C ILE A 50 -0.93 17.83 -3.02
N GLN A 51 0.15 17.09 -2.71
CA GLN A 51 1.14 17.49 -1.71
C GLN A 51 1.78 18.84 -2.08
N HIS A 52 2.17 19.04 -3.32
CA HIS A 52 2.73 20.31 -3.80
C HIS A 52 1.70 21.45 -3.77
N ALA A 53 0.44 21.18 -4.08
CA ALA A 53 -0.62 22.20 -3.98
C ALA A 53 -0.80 22.66 -2.51
N ILE A 54 -0.74 21.73 -1.54
CA ILE A 54 -0.77 22.05 -0.11
C ILE A 54 0.45 22.87 0.29
N ILE A 55 1.66 22.47 -0.11
CA ILE A 55 2.90 23.21 0.16
C ILE A 55 2.81 24.64 -0.39
N ASN A 56 2.38 24.79 -1.63
CA ASN A 56 2.24 26.08 -2.28
C ASN A 56 1.20 26.98 -1.60
N TYR A 57 0.08 26.41 -1.15
CA TYR A 57 -0.90 27.14 -0.36
C TYR A 57 -0.28 27.72 0.93
N PHE A 58 0.47 26.92 1.68
CA PHE A 58 1.13 27.39 2.91
C PHE A 58 2.22 28.46 2.65
N LYS A 59 2.92 28.37 1.51
CA LYS A 59 3.94 29.36 1.15
C LYS A 59 3.38 30.72 0.74
N THR A 60 2.23 30.73 0.05
CA THR A 60 1.77 31.91 -0.65
C THR A 60 0.56 32.57 0.00
N ASP A 61 -0.25 31.83 0.73
CA ASP A 61 -1.62 32.28 0.97
C ASP A 61 -2.22 31.90 2.33
N ALA A 62 -1.61 31.01 3.09
CA ALA A 62 -2.13 30.60 4.39
C ALA A 62 -1.93 31.68 5.45
N LYS A 63 -3.04 32.16 6.01
CA LYS A 63 -3.06 33.07 7.15
C LYS A 63 -2.93 32.29 8.46
N LYS A 64 -2.29 32.88 9.46
CA LYS A 64 -2.24 32.28 10.81
C LYS A 64 -3.46 32.74 11.64
N PRO A 65 -4.09 31.84 12.45
CA PRO A 65 -3.80 30.40 12.53
C PRO A 65 -4.15 29.70 11.21
N TYR A 66 -3.33 28.73 10.81
CA TYR A 66 -3.56 28.00 9.57
C TYR A 66 -4.88 27.23 9.64
N PRO A 67 -5.72 27.28 8.57
CA PRO A 67 -6.97 26.53 8.53
C PRO A 67 -6.79 25.02 8.32
N VAL A 68 -5.55 24.56 8.01
CA VAL A 68 -5.19 23.17 7.85
C VAL A 68 -4.14 22.80 8.89
N ARG A 69 -4.44 21.78 9.68
CA ARG A 69 -3.55 21.24 10.72
C ARG A 69 -3.28 19.75 10.54
N TYR A 70 -4.15 19.08 9.80
CA TYR A 70 -4.08 17.64 9.58
C TYR A 70 -4.21 17.31 8.09
N ILE A 71 -3.48 16.30 7.66
CA ILE A 71 -3.62 15.69 6.33
C ILE A 71 -3.87 14.21 6.58
N VAL A 72 -5.05 13.73 6.19
CA VAL A 72 -5.45 12.35 6.40
C VAL A 72 -5.49 11.63 5.08
N MET A 73 -4.80 10.49 4.99
CA MET A 73 -4.81 9.58 3.85
C MET A 73 -5.66 8.35 4.20
N ALA A 74 -6.64 8.04 3.36
CA ALA A 74 -7.54 6.91 3.49
C ALA A 74 -7.85 6.28 2.12
N SER A 75 -8.73 5.30 2.08
CA SER A 75 -9.16 4.65 0.83
C SER A 75 -10.68 4.59 0.74
N GLN A 76 -11.20 4.70 -0.48
CA GLN A 76 -12.61 4.43 -0.81
C GLN A 76 -12.78 3.04 -1.42
N ALA A 77 -11.69 2.30 -1.67
CA ALA A 77 -11.76 0.93 -2.17
C ALA A 77 -12.23 -0.02 -1.05
N PRO A 78 -13.35 -0.72 -1.21
CA PRO A 78 -13.88 -1.59 -0.15
C PRO A 78 -12.87 -2.66 0.26
N GLY A 79 -12.56 -2.74 1.56
CA GLY A 79 -11.66 -3.75 2.13
C GLY A 79 -10.18 -3.60 1.76
N VAL A 80 -9.81 -2.54 1.04
CA VAL A 80 -8.43 -2.31 0.61
C VAL A 80 -8.01 -0.87 0.87
N PHE A 81 -6.89 -0.70 1.59
CA PHE A 81 -6.23 0.59 1.66
C PHE A 81 -5.38 0.82 0.39
N ASN A 82 -4.34 -0.01 0.20
CA ASN A 82 -3.53 -0.04 -1.01
C ASN A 82 -2.67 -1.32 -1.04
N LEU A 83 -2.51 -1.94 -2.21
CA LEU A 83 -1.81 -3.21 -2.39
C LEU A 83 -0.34 -3.05 -2.85
N GLY A 84 0.18 -1.83 -2.83
CA GLY A 84 1.59 -1.55 -3.09
C GLY A 84 1.89 -1.14 -4.52
N GLY A 85 3.08 -1.49 -4.99
CA GLY A 85 3.56 -1.13 -6.32
C GLY A 85 2.77 -1.74 -7.47
N ASP A 86 2.84 -1.11 -8.64
CA ASP A 86 2.26 -1.66 -9.89
C ASP A 86 3.12 -2.83 -10.39
N LEU A 87 2.79 -4.04 -9.92
CA LEU A 87 3.55 -5.25 -10.27
C LEU A 87 3.54 -5.55 -11.78
N ASN A 88 2.49 -5.15 -12.52
CA ASN A 88 2.49 -5.29 -13.98
C ASN A 88 3.57 -4.42 -14.62
N LEU A 89 3.68 -3.17 -14.16
CA LEU A 89 4.74 -2.28 -14.60
C LEU A 89 6.13 -2.83 -14.25
N PHE A 90 6.30 -3.36 -13.03
CA PHE A 90 7.57 -3.97 -12.61
C PHE A 90 7.97 -5.13 -13.52
N ILE A 91 7.06 -6.07 -13.78
CA ILE A 91 7.30 -7.23 -14.63
C ILE A 91 7.81 -6.79 -16.02
N ASN A 92 7.16 -5.80 -16.62
CA ASN A 92 7.55 -5.29 -17.93
C ASN A 92 8.93 -4.63 -17.90
N LEU A 93 9.17 -3.71 -16.97
CA LEU A 93 10.44 -2.99 -16.86
C LEU A 93 11.62 -3.91 -16.50
N ILE A 94 11.38 -4.95 -15.69
CA ILE A 94 12.39 -5.96 -15.36
C ILE A 94 12.70 -6.81 -16.60
N ALA A 95 11.70 -7.26 -17.35
CA ALA A 95 11.89 -8.02 -18.58
C ALA A 95 12.66 -7.22 -19.64
N GLU A 96 12.43 -5.93 -19.73
CA GLU A 96 13.15 -4.99 -20.62
C GLU A 96 14.52 -4.58 -20.07
N GLN A 97 14.90 -4.98 -18.86
CA GLN A 97 16.09 -4.51 -18.14
C GLN A 97 16.15 -2.95 -18.07
N ASN A 98 14.99 -2.31 -17.99
CA ASN A 98 14.86 -0.86 -18.09
C ASN A 98 15.09 -0.21 -16.70
N ARG A 99 16.35 -0.14 -16.32
CA ARG A 99 16.82 0.40 -15.05
C ARG A 99 16.33 1.83 -14.78
N ASP A 100 16.40 2.68 -15.77
CA ASP A 100 16.12 4.12 -15.60
C ASP A 100 14.62 4.36 -15.33
N GLN A 101 13.76 3.70 -16.07
CA GLN A 101 12.32 3.81 -15.83
C GLN A 101 11.89 3.15 -14.51
N LEU A 102 12.52 2.04 -14.14
CA LEU A 102 12.27 1.39 -12.85
C LEU A 102 12.70 2.30 -11.70
N LEU A 103 13.87 2.93 -11.80
CA LEU A 103 14.35 3.91 -10.82
C LEU A 103 13.44 5.16 -10.77
N ALA A 104 13.02 5.69 -11.91
CA ALA A 104 12.13 6.85 -11.96
C ALA A 104 10.78 6.56 -11.29
N TYR A 105 10.20 5.38 -11.55
CA TYR A 105 8.97 4.97 -10.88
C TYR A 105 9.17 4.82 -9.36
N ALA A 106 10.21 4.10 -8.93
CA ALA A 106 10.49 3.88 -7.52
C ALA A 106 10.82 5.20 -6.79
N THR A 107 11.50 6.13 -7.47
CA THR A 107 11.73 7.49 -6.96
C THR A 107 10.42 8.24 -6.75
N SER A 108 9.48 8.16 -7.68
CA SER A 108 8.15 8.78 -7.51
C SER A 108 7.40 8.22 -6.30
N CYS A 109 7.61 6.94 -5.95
CA CYS A 109 7.05 6.34 -4.76
C CYS A 109 7.65 6.94 -3.47
N ILE A 110 8.97 7.08 -3.41
CA ILE A 110 9.62 7.66 -2.21
C ILE A 110 9.38 9.16 -2.08
N ASP A 111 9.15 9.89 -3.18
CA ASP A 111 8.81 11.31 -3.14
C ASP A 111 7.57 11.56 -2.28
N ILE A 112 6.50 10.82 -2.51
CA ILE A 112 5.26 10.94 -1.72
C ILE A 112 5.45 10.48 -0.28
N CYS A 113 6.19 9.39 -0.05
CA CYS A 113 6.43 8.87 1.29
C CYS A 113 7.31 9.82 2.12
N TYR A 114 8.35 10.37 1.53
CA TYR A 114 9.23 11.32 2.20
C TYR A 114 8.48 12.59 2.62
N LEU A 115 7.76 13.22 1.69
CA LEU A 115 6.95 14.41 1.99
C LEU A 115 5.95 14.12 3.11
N ASN A 116 5.31 12.97 3.09
CA ASN A 116 4.38 12.57 4.14
C ASN A 116 5.08 12.40 5.49
N ALA A 117 6.26 11.77 5.54
CA ALA A 117 7.03 11.51 6.76
C ALA A 117 7.53 12.79 7.44
N VAL A 118 7.94 13.77 6.64
CA VAL A 118 8.38 15.08 7.15
C VAL A 118 7.22 16.08 7.29
N ALA A 119 5.96 15.60 7.23
CA ALA A 119 4.75 16.44 7.28
C ALA A 119 4.82 17.62 6.29
N LEU A 120 5.30 17.37 5.08
CA LEU A 120 5.49 18.36 4.02
C LEU A 120 6.42 19.53 4.43
N ASN A 121 7.17 19.41 5.50
CA ASN A 121 7.88 20.48 6.20
C ASN A 121 6.96 21.64 6.64
N LEU A 122 5.72 21.33 6.96
CA LEU A 122 4.66 22.27 7.36
C LEU A 122 4.26 22.02 8.83
N PRO A 123 3.60 22.99 9.49
CA PRO A 123 3.06 22.80 10.84
C PRO A 123 1.76 21.98 10.82
N VAL A 124 1.80 20.81 10.21
CA VAL A 124 0.68 19.87 10.09
C VAL A 124 1.08 18.50 10.64
N THR A 125 0.09 17.66 10.93
CA THR A 125 0.28 16.25 11.26
C THR A 125 -0.32 15.40 10.15
N THR A 126 0.45 14.46 9.62
CA THR A 126 -0.03 13.47 8.65
C THR A 126 -0.59 12.24 9.38
N ILE A 127 -1.73 11.74 8.92
CA ILE A 127 -2.43 10.59 9.49
C ILE A 127 -2.76 9.64 8.35
N SER A 128 -2.51 8.34 8.53
CA SER A 128 -3.05 7.29 7.66
C SER A 128 -4.13 6.53 8.39
N LEU A 129 -5.29 6.37 7.75
CA LEU A 129 -6.39 5.53 8.21
C LEU A 129 -6.50 4.30 7.32
N VAL A 130 -6.18 3.14 7.88
CA VAL A 130 -6.20 1.83 7.19
C VAL A 130 -7.43 1.05 7.62
N GLU A 131 -8.42 1.01 6.73
CA GLU A 131 -9.71 0.31 6.91
C GLU A 131 -9.78 -1.00 6.12
N GLY A 132 -8.66 -1.51 5.64
CA GLY A 132 -8.59 -2.73 4.83
C GLY A 132 -7.16 -3.17 4.60
N SER A 133 -6.92 -3.95 3.55
CA SER A 133 -5.59 -4.48 3.23
C SER A 133 -4.61 -3.38 2.84
N ALA A 134 -3.47 -3.31 3.54
CA ALA A 134 -2.31 -2.45 3.24
C ALA A 134 -1.08 -3.33 3.06
N LEU A 135 -0.67 -3.56 1.81
CA LEU A 135 0.38 -4.53 1.49
C LEU A 135 1.53 -3.86 0.71
N GLY A 136 2.76 -4.34 0.98
CA GLY A 136 3.95 -3.81 0.31
C GLY A 136 4.04 -2.29 0.40
N GLY A 137 4.24 -1.63 -0.74
CA GLY A 137 4.25 -0.17 -0.83
C GLY A 137 3.03 0.51 -0.22
N GLY A 138 1.86 -0.16 -0.16
CA GLY A 138 0.67 0.33 0.51
C GLY A 138 0.86 0.49 2.02
N LEU A 139 1.48 -0.50 2.66
CA LEU A 139 1.85 -0.40 4.08
C LEU A 139 2.99 0.61 4.28
N GLU A 140 3.99 0.64 3.39
CA GLU A 140 5.10 1.59 3.44
C GLU A 140 4.58 3.04 3.41
N SER A 141 3.64 3.33 2.51
CA SER A 141 2.98 4.63 2.42
C SER A 141 2.16 4.94 3.68
N ALA A 142 1.43 3.97 4.23
CA ALA A 142 0.70 4.18 5.49
C ALA A 142 1.64 4.49 6.67
N MET A 143 2.75 3.75 6.79
CA MET A 143 3.76 3.95 7.84
C MET A 143 4.53 5.27 7.70
N SER A 144 4.56 5.87 6.52
CA SER A 144 5.20 7.17 6.33
C SER A 144 4.46 8.31 7.04
N SER A 145 3.21 8.15 7.43
CA SER A 145 2.47 9.15 8.22
C SER A 145 2.99 9.29 9.65
N ASN A 146 2.81 10.47 10.23
CA ASN A 146 3.18 10.73 11.63
C ASN A 146 2.35 9.89 12.60
N VAL A 147 1.11 9.57 12.22
CA VAL A 147 0.19 8.69 12.97
C VAL A 147 -0.41 7.67 12.02
N LEU A 148 -0.34 6.40 12.40
CA LEU A 148 -0.95 5.29 11.68
C LEU A 148 -2.09 4.70 12.53
N ILE A 149 -3.31 4.81 12.01
CA ILE A 149 -4.53 4.24 12.59
C ILE A 149 -4.95 3.07 11.71
N ALA A 150 -5.26 1.93 12.32
CA ALA A 150 -5.79 0.78 11.59
C ALA A 150 -7.03 0.21 12.27
N GLU A 151 -8.01 -0.20 11.49
CA GLU A 151 -9.15 -0.98 11.99
C GLU A 151 -8.76 -2.44 12.22
N GLU A 152 -9.34 -3.08 13.24
CA GLU A 152 -8.97 -4.42 13.70
C GLU A 152 -8.98 -5.49 12.62
N HIS A 153 -9.88 -5.37 11.64
CA HIS A 153 -9.99 -6.30 10.53
C HIS A 153 -8.95 -6.10 9.42
N ALA A 154 -8.19 -5.00 9.45
CA ALA A 154 -7.20 -4.70 8.42
C ALA A 154 -6.08 -5.74 8.39
N LYS A 155 -5.59 -6.03 7.18
CA LYS A 155 -4.46 -6.92 6.91
C LYS A 155 -3.27 -6.10 6.43
N MET A 156 -2.13 -6.28 7.05
CA MET A 156 -0.97 -5.43 6.86
C MET A 156 0.31 -6.25 6.70
N GLY A 157 1.17 -5.91 5.76
CA GLY A 157 2.43 -6.64 5.59
C GLY A 157 3.24 -6.19 4.39
N VAL A 158 4.50 -6.65 4.36
CA VAL A 158 5.46 -6.40 3.27
C VAL A 158 5.94 -7.75 2.71
N PRO A 159 5.13 -8.37 1.82
CA PRO A 159 5.34 -9.76 1.39
C PRO A 159 6.36 -9.91 0.25
N GLU A 160 7.15 -8.91 -0.08
CA GLU A 160 8.06 -8.86 -1.23
C GLU A 160 9.08 -9.99 -1.24
N ILE A 161 9.51 -10.47 -0.08
CA ILE A 161 10.46 -11.60 0.04
C ILE A 161 9.91 -12.90 -0.59
N ARG A 162 8.59 -13.02 -0.70
CA ARG A 162 7.95 -14.20 -1.31
C ARG A 162 8.19 -14.33 -2.81
N PHE A 163 8.54 -13.22 -3.48
CA PHE A 163 9.01 -13.20 -4.86
C PHE A 163 10.45 -12.71 -4.95
N ASN A 164 11.26 -13.06 -3.93
CA ASN A 164 12.70 -12.85 -3.91
C ASN A 164 13.13 -11.36 -4.00
N LEU A 165 12.32 -10.47 -3.44
CA LEU A 165 12.61 -9.04 -3.39
C LEU A 165 12.40 -8.54 -1.96
N PHE A 166 12.65 -7.26 -1.71
CA PHE A 166 12.34 -6.59 -0.44
C PHE A 166 11.51 -5.31 -0.71
N PRO A 167 10.81 -4.74 0.28
CA PRO A 167 10.04 -3.51 0.12
C PRO A 167 10.95 -2.29 -0.08
N GLY A 168 10.77 -1.55 -1.17
CA GLY A 168 11.68 -0.50 -1.65
C GLY A 168 11.28 0.94 -1.38
N MET A 169 10.11 1.18 -0.73
CA MET A 169 9.58 2.53 -0.50
C MET A 169 9.84 3.05 0.93
N GLY A 170 10.66 2.34 1.74
CA GLY A 170 11.09 2.78 3.07
C GLY A 170 10.63 1.92 4.25
N ALA A 171 10.10 0.71 4.04
CA ALA A 171 9.62 -0.16 5.12
C ALA A 171 10.66 -0.36 6.22
N TYR A 172 11.91 -0.68 5.86
CA TYR A 172 12.98 -0.84 6.85
C TYR A 172 13.14 0.43 7.71
N SER A 173 13.24 1.58 7.04
CA SER A 173 13.43 2.88 7.69
C SER A 173 12.27 3.23 8.63
N PHE A 174 11.04 3.01 8.21
CA PHE A 174 9.85 3.35 9.01
C PHE A 174 9.65 2.39 10.18
N ILE A 175 9.79 1.07 9.95
CA ILE A 175 9.64 0.07 11.03
C ILE A 175 10.75 0.22 12.06
N ALA A 176 12.01 0.37 11.62
CA ALA A 176 13.14 0.55 12.53
C ALA A 176 12.97 1.76 13.45
N ARG A 177 12.37 2.86 12.93
CA ARG A 177 12.10 4.07 13.73
C ARG A 177 10.93 3.91 14.70
N LYS A 178 9.96 3.06 14.38
CA LYS A 178 8.78 2.84 15.22
C LYS A 178 8.98 1.68 16.24
N ALA A 179 9.55 0.57 15.78
CA ALA A 179 9.58 -0.70 16.51
C ALA A 179 11.01 -1.25 16.77
N GLY A 180 12.03 -0.57 16.24
CA GLY A 180 13.42 -0.99 16.35
C GLY A 180 13.88 -1.87 15.19
N MET A 181 15.22 -1.98 15.04
CA MET A 181 15.83 -2.71 13.91
C MET A 181 15.49 -4.20 13.90
N SER A 182 15.42 -4.84 15.07
CA SER A 182 15.07 -6.26 15.15
C SER A 182 13.67 -6.56 14.59
N ALA A 183 12.69 -5.69 14.89
CA ALA A 183 11.34 -5.82 14.34
C ALA A 183 11.32 -5.57 12.82
N ALA A 184 12.12 -4.62 12.32
CA ALA A 184 12.25 -4.38 10.88
C ALA A 184 12.80 -5.62 10.17
N GLU A 185 13.91 -6.19 10.66
CA GLU A 185 14.50 -7.43 10.13
C GLU A 185 13.50 -8.59 10.12
N GLU A 186 12.79 -8.80 11.22
CA GLU A 186 11.81 -9.87 11.33
C GLU A 186 10.68 -9.71 10.31
N VAL A 187 10.04 -8.53 10.27
CA VAL A 187 8.89 -8.27 9.39
C VAL A 187 9.27 -8.38 7.92
N LEU A 188 10.44 -7.85 7.52
CA LEU A 188 10.89 -7.91 6.13
C LEU A 188 11.27 -9.34 5.69
N ARG A 189 11.91 -10.10 6.58
CA ARG A 189 12.44 -11.44 6.24
C ARG A 189 11.38 -12.52 6.21
N ASN A 190 10.34 -12.42 7.03
CA ASN A 190 9.30 -13.46 7.08
C ASN A 190 8.20 -13.27 6.02
N GLY A 191 8.01 -12.03 5.50
CA GLY A 191 6.98 -11.71 4.51
C GLY A 191 5.55 -12.06 4.93
N LYS A 192 5.30 -12.13 6.24
CA LYS A 192 3.99 -12.46 6.81
C LYS A 192 3.00 -11.33 6.57
N ILE A 193 1.72 -11.67 6.40
CA ILE A 193 0.62 -10.74 6.48
C ILE A 193 0.10 -10.78 7.92
N TYR A 194 0.20 -9.66 8.59
CA TYR A 194 -0.19 -9.46 9.97
C TYR A 194 -1.61 -8.94 10.07
N SER A 195 -2.28 -9.19 11.18
CA SER A 195 -3.47 -8.43 11.60
C SER A 195 -3.06 -7.04 12.08
N ALA A 196 -4.01 -6.10 12.06
CA ALA A 196 -3.79 -4.76 12.63
C ALA A 196 -3.44 -4.83 14.14
N ARG A 197 -3.98 -5.81 14.88
CA ARG A 197 -3.64 -6.06 16.28
C ARG A 197 -2.18 -6.43 16.45
N GLU A 198 -1.66 -7.38 15.68
CA GLU A 198 -0.25 -7.76 15.73
C GLU A 198 0.67 -6.58 15.40
N MET A 199 0.31 -5.75 14.39
CA MET A 199 1.07 -4.55 14.06
C MET A 199 0.99 -3.47 15.15
N TYR A 200 -0.11 -3.38 15.89
CA TYR A 200 -0.24 -2.52 17.06
C TYR A 200 0.64 -3.02 18.22
N ASP A 201 0.66 -4.32 18.48
CA ASP A 201 1.49 -4.92 19.53
C ASP A 201 2.99 -4.76 19.21
N LEU A 202 3.38 -4.83 17.93
CA LEU A 202 4.71 -4.50 17.43
C LEU A 202 5.04 -2.99 17.46
N LYS A 203 4.09 -2.10 17.86
CA LYS A 203 4.25 -0.64 17.88
C LYS A 203 4.41 0.01 16.49
N ILE A 204 4.03 -0.69 15.43
CA ILE A 204 4.02 -0.15 14.06
C ILE A 204 2.74 0.66 13.84
N VAL A 205 1.57 0.14 14.26
CA VAL A 205 0.30 0.87 14.32
C VAL A 205 0.25 1.70 15.62
N ASP A 206 -0.08 2.98 15.52
CA ASP A 206 -0.15 3.88 16.68
C ASP A 206 -1.50 3.79 17.41
N THR A 207 -2.57 3.50 16.67
CA THR A 207 -3.93 3.39 17.21
C THR A 207 -4.69 2.29 16.51
N LEU A 208 -5.24 1.37 17.30
CA LEU A 208 -6.14 0.34 16.81
C LEU A 208 -7.58 0.79 17.03
N ALA A 209 -8.39 0.74 15.99
CA ALA A 209 -9.80 1.10 15.99
C ALA A 209 -10.67 -0.15 15.79
N GLU A 210 -11.82 -0.19 16.44
CA GLU A 210 -12.84 -1.19 16.13
C GLU A 210 -13.27 -1.08 14.68
N SER A 211 -13.69 -2.20 14.09
CA SER A 211 -14.17 -2.24 12.70
C SER A 211 -15.32 -1.24 12.48
N GLY A 212 -15.20 -0.41 11.46
CA GLY A 212 -16.16 0.66 11.15
C GLY A 212 -16.05 1.91 12.05
N LYS A 213 -15.04 1.99 12.92
CA LYS A 213 -14.81 3.13 13.81
C LYS A 213 -13.56 3.95 13.46
N GLY A 214 -12.94 3.70 12.32
CA GLY A 214 -11.71 4.37 11.90
C GLY A 214 -11.83 5.91 11.87
N TYR A 215 -12.91 6.44 11.30
CA TYR A 215 -13.18 7.89 11.31
C TYR A 215 -13.34 8.47 12.72
N ALA A 216 -13.99 7.75 13.63
CA ALA A 216 -14.11 8.16 15.01
C ALA A 216 -12.75 8.20 15.69
N ALA A 217 -11.89 7.20 15.45
CA ALA A 217 -10.52 7.16 15.98
C ALA A 217 -9.66 8.33 15.46
N VAL A 218 -9.76 8.70 14.16
CA VAL A 218 -9.11 9.91 13.63
C VAL A 218 -9.60 11.15 14.37
N ASN A 219 -10.92 11.30 14.57
CA ASN A 219 -11.50 12.43 15.29
C ASN A 219 -10.96 12.53 16.72
N ASP A 220 -10.85 11.41 17.42
CA ASP A 220 -10.39 11.40 18.81
C ASP A 220 -8.88 11.73 18.91
N ILE A 221 -8.07 11.27 17.96
CA ILE A 221 -6.67 11.69 17.85
C ILE A 221 -6.56 13.18 17.59
N ILE A 222 -7.33 13.73 16.66
CA ILE A 222 -7.34 15.17 16.37
C ILE A 222 -7.73 15.98 17.62
N LYS A 223 -8.81 15.59 18.32
CA LYS A 223 -9.22 16.25 19.56
C LYS A 223 -8.15 16.20 20.65
N LYS A 224 -7.49 15.02 20.80
CA LYS A 224 -6.38 14.83 21.75
C LYS A 224 -5.20 15.75 21.41
N HIS A 225 -4.81 15.80 20.14
CA HIS A 225 -3.72 16.65 19.67
C HIS A 225 -4.07 18.15 19.84
N ASP A 226 -5.29 18.56 19.55
CA ASP A 226 -5.73 19.96 19.67
C ASP A 226 -5.69 20.47 21.10
N ARG A 227 -5.98 19.61 22.10
CA ARG A 227 -5.88 19.99 23.52
C ARG A 227 -4.44 20.31 23.95
N ALA A 228 -3.44 19.79 23.23
CA ALA A 228 -2.01 19.96 23.55
C ALA A 228 -1.21 20.35 22.29
N ALA A 229 -1.81 21.14 21.39
CA ALA A 229 -1.29 21.38 20.04
C ALA A 229 0.18 21.83 20.00
N ASN A 230 0.55 22.78 20.88
CA ASN A 230 1.94 23.25 20.96
C ASN A 230 2.90 22.12 21.34
N GLY A 231 2.58 21.33 22.37
CA GLY A 231 3.41 20.23 22.83
C GLY A 231 3.50 19.12 21.77
N MET A 232 2.38 18.77 21.13
CA MET A 232 2.36 17.74 20.08
C MET A 232 3.20 18.15 18.86
N GLN A 233 3.11 19.40 18.41
CA GLN A 233 3.98 19.93 17.34
C GLN A 233 5.46 19.93 17.73
N ALA A 234 5.76 20.31 18.99
CA ALA A 234 7.14 20.28 19.48
C ALA A 234 7.70 18.84 19.51
N ILE A 235 6.93 17.87 20.01
CA ILE A 235 7.32 16.46 20.04
C ILE A 235 7.56 15.93 18.60
N GLN A 236 6.71 16.30 17.64
CA GLN A 236 6.89 15.91 16.24
C GLN A 236 8.21 16.46 15.66
N LYS A 237 8.57 17.72 15.97
CA LYS A 237 9.84 18.32 15.58
C LYS A 237 11.02 17.65 16.26
N VAL A 238 10.92 17.34 17.56
CA VAL A 238 11.97 16.60 18.30
C VAL A 238 12.20 15.23 17.66
N ARG A 239 11.14 14.49 17.29
CA ARG A 239 11.27 13.21 16.58
C ARG A 239 12.04 13.36 15.28
N GLN A 240 11.71 14.36 14.46
CA GLN A 240 12.40 14.65 13.21
C GLN A 240 13.86 15.08 13.42
N PHE A 241 14.16 15.72 14.53
CA PHE A 241 15.53 16.14 14.86
C PHE A 241 16.37 14.99 15.41
N TYR A 242 15.81 14.18 16.32
CA TYR A 242 16.51 13.08 17.00
C TYR A 242 16.78 11.88 16.08
N ASN A 243 15.80 11.50 15.27
CA ASN A 243 15.89 10.34 14.36
C ASN A 243 15.31 10.69 13.00
N PRO A 244 15.97 11.57 12.23
CA PRO A 244 15.45 12.09 10.98
C PRO A 244 15.35 10.98 9.92
N ILE A 245 14.24 10.98 9.20
CA ILE A 245 14.17 10.31 7.90
C ILE A 245 14.75 11.27 6.87
N THR A 246 15.71 10.83 6.07
CA THR A 246 16.27 11.66 5.00
C THR A 246 15.89 11.15 3.63
N TYR A 247 15.76 12.06 2.68
CA TYR A 247 15.49 11.69 1.29
C TYR A 247 16.62 10.80 0.72
N GLN A 248 17.87 11.11 1.10
CA GLN A 248 19.05 10.34 0.65
C GLN A 248 19.04 8.90 1.17
N GLU A 249 18.57 8.66 2.38
CA GLU A 249 18.40 7.32 2.94
C GLU A 249 17.38 6.52 2.10
N LEU A 250 16.18 7.08 1.85
CA LEU A 250 15.17 6.43 1.03
C LEU A 250 15.67 6.18 -0.38
N LEU A 251 16.29 7.16 -1.01
CA LEU A 251 16.84 7.04 -2.37
C LEU A 251 17.95 5.97 -2.44
N GLY A 252 18.80 5.89 -1.44
CA GLY A 252 19.85 4.85 -1.33
C GLY A 252 19.24 3.46 -1.30
N ILE A 253 18.24 3.25 -0.44
CA ILE A 253 17.49 1.97 -0.34
C ILE A 253 16.78 1.65 -1.66
N THR A 254 16.13 2.65 -2.28
CA THR A 254 15.44 2.50 -3.57
C THR A 254 16.41 2.07 -4.68
N LYS A 255 17.62 2.62 -4.73
CA LYS A 255 18.66 2.19 -5.69
C LYS A 255 19.05 0.72 -5.48
N ILE A 256 19.23 0.28 -4.22
CA ILE A 256 19.49 -1.13 -3.89
C ILE A 256 18.33 -2.01 -4.36
N TRP A 257 17.09 -1.54 -4.17
CA TRP A 257 15.88 -2.24 -4.61
C TRP A 257 15.84 -2.43 -6.14
N VAL A 258 16.17 -1.38 -6.91
CA VAL A 258 16.22 -1.45 -8.38
C VAL A 258 17.23 -2.48 -8.84
N GLU A 259 18.44 -2.47 -8.29
CA GLU A 259 19.47 -3.46 -8.63
C GLU A 259 19.06 -4.90 -8.25
N ALA A 260 18.36 -5.08 -7.13
CA ALA A 260 17.83 -6.37 -6.73
C ALA A 260 16.70 -6.82 -7.67
N ALA A 261 15.80 -5.92 -8.06
CA ALA A 261 14.69 -6.20 -8.96
C ALA A 261 15.16 -6.65 -10.35
N LEU A 262 16.22 -6.03 -10.89
CA LEU A 262 16.80 -6.40 -12.20
C LEU A 262 17.51 -7.76 -12.19
N ARG A 263 17.80 -8.33 -11.02
CA ARG A 263 18.35 -9.70 -10.87
C ARG A 263 17.30 -10.77 -10.63
N LEU A 264 16.02 -10.42 -10.63
CA LEU A 264 14.95 -11.40 -10.48
C LEU A 264 14.95 -12.39 -11.65
N THR A 265 14.70 -13.65 -11.34
CA THR A 265 14.64 -14.73 -12.32
C THR A 265 13.23 -14.90 -12.87
N ASP A 266 13.08 -15.66 -13.97
CA ASP A 266 11.76 -16.03 -14.51
C ASP A 266 10.87 -16.74 -13.48
N LYS A 267 11.48 -17.47 -12.53
CA LYS A 267 10.74 -18.11 -11.43
C LYS A 267 10.10 -17.06 -10.53
N ASP A 268 10.85 -16.02 -10.18
CA ASP A 268 10.38 -14.92 -9.32
C ASP A 268 9.29 -14.10 -10.01
N ILE A 269 9.49 -13.82 -11.30
CA ILE A 269 8.51 -13.13 -12.14
C ILE A 269 7.19 -13.93 -12.24
N ARG A 270 7.26 -15.27 -12.38
CA ARG A 270 6.04 -16.10 -12.35
C ARG A 270 5.29 -16.02 -11.02
N VAL A 271 6.00 -15.86 -9.90
CA VAL A 271 5.34 -15.64 -8.59
C VAL A 271 4.63 -14.28 -8.57
N MET A 272 5.29 -13.21 -9.04
CA MET A 272 4.68 -11.88 -9.16
C MET A 272 3.41 -11.93 -10.03
N GLN A 273 3.45 -12.59 -11.19
CA GLN A 273 2.28 -12.75 -12.07
C GLN A 273 1.10 -13.43 -11.37
N LYS A 274 1.36 -14.45 -10.54
CA LYS A 274 0.30 -15.10 -9.73
C LYS A 274 -0.31 -14.14 -8.71
N ILE A 275 0.48 -13.30 -8.09
CA ILE A 275 0.01 -12.27 -7.15
C ILE A 275 -0.87 -11.26 -7.88
N VAL A 276 -0.43 -10.75 -9.02
CA VAL A 276 -1.25 -9.84 -9.87
C VAL A 276 -2.58 -10.47 -10.23
N ALA A 277 -2.56 -11.75 -10.68
CA ALA A 277 -3.78 -12.45 -11.02
C ALA A 277 -4.73 -12.63 -9.82
N ALA A 278 -4.20 -12.79 -8.60
CA ALA A 278 -5.01 -12.84 -7.38
C ALA A 278 -5.57 -11.47 -7.01
N GLN A 279 -4.78 -10.39 -7.12
CA GLN A 279 -5.24 -9.01 -6.90
C GLN A 279 -6.40 -8.64 -7.84
N ASN A 280 -6.28 -8.97 -9.12
CA ASN A 280 -7.30 -8.67 -10.12
C ASN A 280 -8.62 -9.44 -9.92
N ARG A 281 -8.58 -10.59 -9.21
CA ARG A 281 -9.78 -11.39 -8.89
C ARG A 281 -10.46 -10.96 -7.59
N GLY A 282 -9.91 -10.00 -6.87
CA GLY A 282 -10.42 -9.60 -5.55
C GLY A 282 -10.31 -10.69 -4.48
N THR A 283 -9.50 -11.72 -4.72
CA THR A 283 -9.33 -12.88 -3.84
C THR A 283 -8.02 -12.79 -3.05
N PHE A 284 -7.88 -11.75 -2.22
CA PHE A 284 -6.91 -11.78 -1.15
C PHE A 284 -7.56 -12.41 0.08
N ASP A 285 -7.48 -13.72 0.16
CA ASP A 285 -7.89 -14.41 1.36
C ASP A 285 -6.68 -14.93 2.17
N SER A 286 -6.90 -14.96 3.47
CA SER A 286 -5.95 -15.25 4.53
C SER A 286 -5.15 -16.52 4.32
N HIS A 287 -3.86 -16.45 4.68
CA HIS A 287 -2.96 -17.59 4.78
C HIS A 287 -3.35 -18.55 5.89
N ASP A 288 -3.12 -19.85 5.67
CA ASP A 288 -3.00 -20.80 6.76
C ASP A 288 -1.72 -20.55 7.59
N SER A 289 -1.63 -21.20 8.71
CA SER A 289 -0.50 -21.14 9.65
C SER A 289 0.85 -21.59 9.05
N GLU A 290 0.86 -22.13 7.83
CA GLU A 290 2.05 -22.61 7.12
C GLU A 290 2.55 -21.68 6.01
N GLY A 291 1.91 -20.50 5.81
CA GLY A 291 2.37 -19.50 4.84
C GLY A 291 2.10 -19.85 3.36
N LYS A 292 1.28 -20.86 3.08
CA LYS A 292 0.86 -21.20 1.72
C LYS A 292 -0.26 -20.30 1.24
N ILE A 293 -0.16 -19.81 0.00
CA ILE A 293 -1.24 -19.05 -0.64
C ILE A 293 -2.35 -20.03 -1.01
N HIS A 294 -3.42 -20.09 -0.21
CA HIS A 294 -4.63 -20.77 -0.61
C HIS A 294 -5.44 -19.86 -1.53
N MET A 295 -5.57 -20.26 -2.79
CA MET A 295 -6.56 -19.66 -3.68
C MET A 295 -7.94 -20.15 -3.26
N VAL A 296 -8.75 -19.27 -2.68
CA VAL A 296 -10.17 -19.54 -2.49
C VAL A 296 -10.80 -19.63 -3.87
N ARG A 297 -11.17 -20.82 -4.27
CA ARG A 297 -12.01 -21.05 -5.45
C ARG A 297 -13.40 -20.53 -5.12
N THR A 298 -13.77 -19.39 -5.69
CA THR A 298 -15.16 -18.90 -5.58
C THR A 298 -16.13 -19.94 -6.15
N LYS A 299 -17.37 -19.98 -5.66
CA LYS A 299 -18.42 -20.86 -6.19
C LYS A 299 -18.61 -20.73 -7.72
N GLN A 300 -18.22 -19.62 -8.33
CA GLN A 300 -18.23 -19.39 -9.78
C GLN A 300 -17.18 -20.21 -10.53
N ASP A 301 -16.02 -20.50 -9.94
CA ASP A 301 -14.99 -21.37 -10.55
C ASP A 301 -15.46 -22.83 -10.69
N ARG A 302 -16.54 -23.23 -10.02
CA ARG A 302 -17.13 -24.57 -10.16
C ARG A 302 -18.10 -24.68 -11.32
N ARG A 303 -18.40 -23.59 -12.03
CA ARG A 303 -19.37 -23.49 -13.13
C ARG A 303 -18.77 -23.15 -14.47
N PHE A 304 -17.45 -23.32 -14.66
CA PHE A 304 -16.96 -23.44 -16.01
C PHE A 304 -17.36 -24.83 -16.49
N ASP A 305 -18.51 -24.81 -16.99
CA ASP A 305 -19.19 -25.51 -18.02
C ASP A 305 -18.71 -26.94 -18.32
N LYS A 306 -19.48 -27.87 -17.81
CA LYS A 306 -19.54 -29.23 -18.32
C LYS A 306 -20.27 -29.30 -19.67
N SER A 307 -20.30 -28.20 -20.43
CA SER A 307 -20.98 -28.14 -21.71
C SER A 307 -20.07 -28.68 -22.80
N ASN A 308 -20.45 -29.81 -23.35
CA ASN A 308 -20.28 -30.19 -24.74
C ASN A 308 -18.88 -30.19 -25.35
N VAL A 309 -17.95 -30.83 -24.72
CA VAL A 309 -16.78 -31.37 -25.44
C VAL A 309 -17.11 -32.80 -25.81
N SER A 310 -17.47 -33.05 -27.07
CA SER A 310 -17.61 -34.41 -27.59
C SER A 310 -16.27 -35.01 -27.87
N PHE A 311 -16.04 -36.22 -27.41
CA PHE A 311 -14.86 -37.01 -27.72
C PHE A 311 -15.15 -37.92 -28.89
N PRO A 312 -14.14 -38.26 -29.72
CA PRO A 312 -12.69 -37.99 -29.56
C PRO A 312 -12.26 -36.56 -30.00
N LEU A 313 -11.22 -36.01 -29.33
CA LEU A 313 -10.58 -34.75 -29.72
C LEU A 313 -9.34 -35.04 -30.57
N VAL A 314 -9.10 -34.21 -31.58
CA VAL A 314 -7.86 -34.24 -32.38
C VAL A 314 -6.93 -33.16 -31.84
N GLY A 315 -5.73 -33.54 -31.36
CA GLY A 315 -4.70 -32.63 -30.91
C GLY A 315 -4.04 -31.89 -32.08
N SER A 316 -3.31 -30.80 -31.76
CA SER A 316 -2.57 -29.98 -32.74
C SER A 316 -1.47 -30.77 -33.49
N SER A 317 -1.05 -31.94 -32.98
CA SER A 317 -0.16 -32.90 -33.59
C SER A 317 -0.85 -33.94 -34.46
N GLY A 318 -2.19 -33.89 -34.59
CA GLY A 318 -3.00 -34.87 -35.32
C GLY A 318 -3.35 -36.13 -34.51
N ASP A 319 -2.93 -36.22 -33.26
CA ASP A 319 -3.22 -37.36 -32.39
C ASP A 319 -4.68 -37.30 -31.88
N THR A 320 -5.36 -38.47 -31.89
CA THR A 320 -6.74 -38.58 -31.42
C THR A 320 -6.80 -38.92 -29.94
N ILE A 321 -7.48 -38.09 -29.14
CA ILE A 321 -7.72 -38.31 -27.70
C ILE A 321 -9.10 -38.94 -27.53
N PRO A 322 -9.19 -40.28 -27.31
CA PRO A 322 -10.46 -41.01 -27.35
C PRO A 322 -11.35 -40.79 -26.13
N ASN A 323 -10.81 -40.35 -24.98
CA ASN A 323 -11.55 -40.22 -23.73
C ASN A 323 -11.11 -39.00 -22.89
N ASP A 324 -12.01 -38.49 -22.06
CA ASP A 324 -11.69 -37.45 -21.07
C ASP A 324 -10.87 -38.03 -19.92
N ARG A 325 -9.55 -37.76 -19.92
CA ARG A 325 -8.61 -38.21 -18.86
C ARG A 325 -8.98 -37.69 -17.45
N ARG A 326 -9.92 -36.76 -17.31
CA ARG A 326 -10.43 -36.26 -16.03
C ARG A 326 -11.40 -37.21 -15.33
N LYS A 327 -11.83 -38.31 -16.04
CA LYS A 327 -12.72 -39.34 -15.50
C LYS A 327 -12.01 -40.58 -14.98
N ILE A 328 -10.67 -40.62 -15.01
CA ILE A 328 -9.92 -41.73 -14.40
C ILE A 328 -9.96 -41.54 -12.89
N ASP A 329 -10.81 -42.36 -12.27
CA ASP A 329 -11.06 -42.36 -10.82
C ASP A 329 -9.76 -42.72 -10.06
N ARG A 330 -9.49 -41.97 -8.98
CA ARG A 330 -8.38 -42.20 -8.04
C ARG A 330 -8.67 -43.38 -7.07
N ARG A 331 -9.48 -44.36 -7.45
CA ARG A 331 -9.72 -45.55 -6.67
C ARG A 331 -9.08 -46.75 -7.32
N GLY A 332 -7.83 -46.98 -7.02
CA GLY A 332 -7.13 -48.14 -7.52
C GLY A 332 -5.72 -48.25 -6.98
N PHE A 333 -5.55 -48.24 -5.65
CA PHE A 333 -4.42 -48.85 -4.96
C PHE A 333 -4.90 -49.19 -3.54
N ASP A 334 -5.62 -50.31 -3.45
CA ASP A 334 -5.65 -51.19 -2.28
C ASP A 334 -5.47 -52.60 -2.81
N THR A 335 -4.30 -53.08 -2.67
CA THR A 335 -3.84 -54.40 -2.19
C THR A 335 -2.32 -54.49 -2.30
#